data_7596fa43b9c41445ccae1a266f5b2082
#
_entry.id   7596fa43b9c41445ccae1a266f5b2082
#
_cell.length_a   1.000
_cell.length_b   1.000
_cell.length_c   1.000
_cell.angle_alpha   90.00
_cell.angle_beta   90.00
_cell.angle_gamma   90.00
#
_symmetry.space_group_name_H-M   'P 1'
#
loop_
_entity.id
_entity.type
_entity.pdbx_description
1 polymer ?
#
loop_
_entity_poly.entity_id
_entity_poly.type
_entity_poly.pdbx_seq_one_letter_code
_entity_poly.pdbx_strand_id
1 'polypeptide(L)'
;MSNQVTSNPTSQTVAQLLPKLHDVDPDYRFMSLNDLFTVLTIGKPDFLHNDYNTAARAVDGILKTLDDQNGEVQNLAIKWYGKIYLFFIGLTNTP
;
A
#
# COMPACT_ATOMS: atom_id res chain seq x y z
N MET A 1 -8.47 2.11 -28.89
CA MET A 1 -8.35 2.36 -28.23
C MET A 1 -8.17 2.48 -27.25
N SER A 2 -8.19 2.35 -27.10
CA SER A 2 -8.11 2.48 -26.20
C SER A 2 -7.90 2.51 -25.29
N ASN A 3 -7.89 2.36 -24.94
CA ASN A 3 -7.84 2.42 -24.02
C ASN A 3 -7.45 2.61 -23.15
N GLN A 4 -7.46 2.56 -22.81
CA GLN A 4 -7.09 2.76 -21.94
C GLN A 4 -6.83 3.27 -21.15
N VAL A 5 -6.69 3.33 -21.20
CA VAL A 5 -6.28 4.05 -20.36
C VAL A 5 -6.62 4.58 -19.20
N THR A 6 -7.20 4.07 -18.63
CA THR A 6 -7.98 4.52 -17.54
C THR A 6 -7.34 4.31 -16.19
N SER A 7 -6.55 3.29 -16.00
CA SER A 7 -5.87 3.06 -14.73
C SER A 7 -4.49 3.68 -14.79
N ASN A 8 -4.12 4.38 -13.72
CA ASN A 8 -2.77 4.91 -13.69
C ASN A 8 -1.78 3.82 -13.27
N PRO A 9 -0.49 3.97 -13.63
CA PRO A 9 0.49 2.92 -13.34
C PRO A 9 0.64 2.61 -11.87
N THR A 10 0.44 3.59 -11.00
CA THR A 10 0.54 3.37 -9.57
C THR A 10 -0.56 2.42 -9.10
N SER A 11 -1.79 2.64 -9.57
CA SER A 11 -2.90 1.77 -9.22
C SER A 11 -2.66 0.35 -9.71
N GLN A 12 -2.14 0.19 -10.91
CA GLN A 12 -1.84 -1.13 -11.45
C GLN A 12 -0.79 -1.84 -10.62
N THR A 13 0.26 -1.12 -10.24
CA THR A 13 1.32 -1.72 -9.43
C THR A 13 0.79 -2.15 -8.07
N VAL A 14 0.00 -1.30 -7.43
CA VAL A 14 -0.62 -1.65 -6.15
C VAL A 14 -1.49 -2.88 -6.29
N ALA A 15 -2.33 -2.93 -7.32
CA ALA A 15 -3.20 -4.07 -7.53
C ALA A 15 -2.42 -5.37 -7.72
N GLN A 16 -1.26 -5.30 -8.34
CA GLN A 16 -0.41 -6.46 -8.53
C GLN A 16 0.26 -6.91 -7.25
N LEU A 17 0.56 -5.97 -6.35
CA LEU A 17 1.25 -6.29 -5.11
C LEU A 17 0.31 -6.83 -4.04
N LEU A 18 -0.96 -6.44 -4.05
CA LEU A 18 -1.88 -6.79 -2.98
C LEU A 18 -2.01 -8.30 -2.76
N PRO A 19 -2.17 -9.14 -3.80
CA PRO A 19 -2.25 -10.58 -3.56
C PRO A 19 -0.99 -11.16 -2.95
N LYS A 20 0.17 -10.55 -3.22
CA LYS A 20 1.44 -11.06 -2.73
C LYS A 20 1.63 -10.84 -1.24
N LEU A 21 0.83 -9.95 -0.65
CA LEU A 21 0.85 -9.78 0.80
C LEU A 21 0.33 -11.01 1.54
N HIS A 22 -0.29 -11.93 0.82
CA HIS A 22 -0.82 -13.16 1.38
C HIS A 22 -0.07 -14.40 0.92
N ASP A 23 1.09 -14.22 0.30
CA ASP A 23 1.90 -15.34 -0.16
C ASP A 23 2.29 -16.23 1.02
N VAL A 24 2.40 -17.53 0.75
CA VAL A 24 2.80 -18.48 1.82
C VAL A 24 4.22 -18.23 2.29
N ASP A 25 5.06 -17.67 1.43
CA ASP A 25 6.45 -17.40 1.75
C ASP A 25 6.57 -16.03 2.40
N PRO A 26 7.03 -15.96 3.66
CA PRO A 26 7.16 -14.68 4.35
C PRO A 26 8.13 -13.72 3.65
N ASP A 27 9.11 -14.23 2.93
CA ASP A 27 10.03 -13.37 2.19
C ASP A 27 9.28 -12.62 1.10
N TYR A 28 8.38 -13.29 0.41
CA TYR A 28 7.56 -12.62 -0.60
C TYR A 28 6.60 -11.63 0.03
N ARG A 29 6.03 -11.98 1.18
CA ARG A 29 5.17 -11.03 1.89
C ARG A 29 5.94 -9.79 2.29
N PHE A 30 7.17 -9.98 2.80
CA PHE A 30 8.02 -8.86 3.19
C PHE A 30 8.35 -7.98 1.98
N MET A 31 8.79 -8.60 0.90
CA MET A 31 9.19 -7.87 -0.30
C MET A 31 8.03 -7.09 -0.89
N SER A 32 6.87 -7.73 -0.98
CA SER A 32 5.71 -7.06 -1.57
C SER A 32 5.22 -5.93 -0.68
N LEU A 33 5.28 -6.10 0.64
CA LEU A 33 4.91 -5.04 1.56
C LEU A 33 5.86 -3.86 1.43
N ASN A 34 7.16 -4.13 1.34
CA ASN A 34 8.15 -3.08 1.16
C ASN A 34 7.94 -2.35 -0.17
N ASP A 35 7.67 -3.11 -1.24
CA ASP A 35 7.41 -2.51 -2.54
C ASP A 35 6.15 -1.66 -2.52
N LEU A 36 5.13 -2.13 -1.83
CA LEU A 36 3.89 -1.39 -1.72
C LEU A 36 4.12 -0.04 -1.05
N PHE A 37 4.90 -0.03 0.01
CA PHE A 37 5.22 1.23 0.68
C PHE A 37 6.03 2.16 -0.19
N THR A 38 6.96 1.60 -0.94
CA THR A 38 7.75 2.40 -1.86
C THR A 38 6.83 3.08 -2.89
N VAL A 39 5.90 2.32 -3.43
CA VAL A 39 4.95 2.88 -4.40
C VAL A 39 4.09 3.97 -3.76
N LEU A 40 3.62 3.75 -2.54
CA LEU A 40 2.76 4.72 -1.87
C LEU A 40 3.50 5.99 -1.47
N THR A 41 4.78 5.88 -1.12
CA THR A 41 5.56 7.05 -0.74
C THR A 41 6.06 7.83 -1.95
N ILE A 42 6.41 7.14 -3.02
CA ILE A 42 6.82 7.80 -4.25
C ILE A 42 5.61 8.29 -5.02
N GLY A 43 4.53 7.51 -4.93
CA GLY A 43 3.28 7.90 -5.57
C GLY A 43 2.83 9.23 -5.03
N LYS A 44 2.37 10.08 -5.92
CA LYS A 44 1.92 11.41 -5.54
C LYS A 44 0.56 11.31 -4.86
N PRO A 45 0.19 12.32 -4.08
CA PRO A 45 -1.15 12.35 -3.47
C PRO A 45 -2.27 12.14 -4.48
N ASP A 46 -2.03 12.47 -5.74
CA ASP A 46 -3.03 12.28 -6.79
C ASP A 46 -3.52 10.84 -6.87
N PHE A 47 -2.64 9.87 -6.60
CA PHE A 47 -3.05 8.47 -6.60
C PHE A 47 -4.21 8.25 -5.62
N LEU A 48 -4.07 8.78 -4.42
CA LEU A 48 -5.09 8.57 -3.39
C LEU A 48 -6.42 9.23 -3.75
N HIS A 49 -6.36 10.33 -4.47
CA HIS A 49 -7.57 11.04 -4.87
C HIS A 49 -8.23 10.43 -6.08
N ASN A 50 -7.43 9.90 -7.00
CA ASN A 50 -7.93 9.45 -8.29
C ASN A 50 -8.38 8.00 -8.28
N ASP A 51 -7.92 7.21 -7.33
CA ASP A 51 -8.30 5.80 -7.24
C ASP A 51 -8.51 5.41 -5.79
N TYR A 52 -9.59 5.91 -5.25
CA TYR A 52 -9.92 5.68 -3.85
C TYR A 52 -10.06 4.18 -3.54
N ASN A 53 -10.65 3.42 -4.44
CA ASN A 53 -10.84 1.99 -4.24
C ASN A 53 -9.52 1.26 -4.03
N THR A 54 -8.56 1.50 -4.91
CA THR A 54 -7.27 0.83 -4.81
C THR A 54 -6.53 1.32 -3.56
N ALA A 55 -6.62 2.60 -3.26
CA ALA A 55 -5.98 3.15 -2.06
C ALA A 55 -6.55 2.50 -0.79
N ALA A 56 -7.87 2.35 -0.73
CA ALA A 56 -8.52 1.74 0.43
C ALA A 56 -8.12 0.28 0.57
N ARG A 57 -8.02 -0.44 -0.53
CA ARG A 57 -7.58 -1.83 -0.50
C ARG A 57 -6.14 -1.96 -0.05
N ALA A 58 -5.30 -1.01 -0.46
CA ALA A 58 -3.91 -1.01 -0.03
C ALA A 58 -3.80 -0.81 1.47
N VAL A 59 -4.53 0.16 2.01
CA VAL A 59 -4.53 0.40 3.44
C VAL A 59 -5.03 -0.83 4.19
N ASP A 60 -6.11 -1.43 3.72
CA ASP A 60 -6.65 -2.64 4.34
C ASP A 60 -5.64 -3.78 4.33
N GLY A 61 -4.94 -3.96 3.20
CA GLY A 61 -3.91 -4.98 3.10
C GLY A 61 -2.77 -4.76 4.08
N ILE A 62 -2.35 -3.51 4.24
CA ILE A 62 -1.29 -3.17 5.18
C ILE A 62 -1.75 -3.43 6.61
N LEU A 63 -2.98 -3.05 6.93
CA LEU A 63 -3.52 -3.29 8.27
C LEU A 63 -3.53 -4.78 8.62
N LYS A 64 -3.83 -5.62 7.65
CA LYS A 64 -3.84 -7.06 7.88
C LYS A 64 -2.44 -7.61 8.13
N THR A 65 -1.40 -7.00 7.56
CA THR A 65 -0.04 -7.45 7.79
C THR A 65 0.47 -7.08 9.18
N LEU A 66 -0.21 -6.19 9.90
CA LEU A 66 0.14 -5.90 11.29
C LEU A 66 0.02 -7.14 12.18
N ASP A 67 -0.78 -8.11 11.75
CA ASP A 67 -0.99 -9.34 12.50
C ASP A 67 -0.27 -10.53 11.86
N ASP A 68 0.73 -10.27 11.05
CA ASP A 68 1.46 -11.32 10.37
C ASP A 68 2.21 -12.19 11.37
N GLN A 69 2.23 -13.50 11.12
CA GLN A 69 2.92 -14.44 11.98
C GLN A 69 4.44 -14.28 11.95
N ASN A 70 4.96 -13.76 10.84
CA ASN A 70 6.38 -13.53 10.70
C ASN A 70 6.75 -12.19 11.31
N GLY A 71 7.72 -12.21 12.24
CA GLY A 71 8.08 -11.00 12.98
C GLY A 71 8.63 -9.87 12.10
N GLU A 72 9.37 -10.23 11.07
CA GLU A 72 9.94 -9.21 10.19
C GLU A 72 8.86 -8.52 9.37
N VAL A 73 7.89 -9.30 8.88
CA VAL A 73 6.77 -8.74 8.14
C VAL A 73 5.95 -7.84 9.08
N GLN A 74 5.66 -8.34 10.27
CA GLN A 74 4.89 -7.58 11.24
C GLN A 74 5.60 -6.28 11.61
N ASN A 75 6.91 -6.33 11.86
CA ASN A 75 7.66 -5.14 12.23
C ASN A 75 7.67 -4.11 11.10
N LEU A 76 7.80 -4.57 9.86
CA LEU A 76 7.75 -3.67 8.72
C LEU A 76 6.38 -3.01 8.63
N ALA A 77 5.32 -3.78 8.82
CA ALA A 77 3.97 -3.25 8.80
C ALA A 77 3.76 -2.20 9.88
N ILE A 78 4.23 -2.47 11.08
CA ILE A 78 4.09 -1.51 12.19
C ILE A 78 4.81 -0.20 11.88
N LYS A 79 6.03 -0.33 11.38
CA LYS A 79 6.83 0.84 11.03
C LYS A 79 6.10 1.71 10.00
N TRP A 80 5.54 1.07 8.98
CA TRP A 80 4.90 1.80 7.91
C TRP A 80 3.50 2.28 8.30
N TYR A 81 2.82 1.55 9.17
CA TYR A 81 1.51 1.98 9.63
C TYR A 81 1.58 3.38 10.25
N GLY A 82 2.61 3.60 11.09
CA GLY A 82 2.80 4.91 11.69
C GLY A 82 2.97 6.01 10.66
N LYS A 83 3.75 5.73 9.62
CA LYS A 83 3.99 6.72 8.57
C LYS A 83 2.73 7.00 7.77
N ILE A 84 1.97 5.97 7.45
CA ILE A 84 0.73 6.14 6.70
C ILE A 84 -0.28 6.91 7.53
N TYR A 85 -0.38 6.61 8.81
CA TYR A 85 -1.29 7.30 9.70
C TYR A 85 -0.97 8.79 9.74
N LEU A 86 0.31 9.12 9.89
CA LEU A 86 0.73 10.50 9.90
C LEU A 86 0.43 11.20 8.58
N PHE A 87 0.62 10.47 7.48
CA PHE A 87 0.31 11.01 6.16
C PHE A 87 -1.16 11.37 6.02
N PHE A 88 -2.03 10.46 6.43
CA PHE A 88 -3.47 10.70 6.35
C PHE A 88 -3.90 11.82 7.28
N ILE A 89 -3.35 11.86 8.49
CA ILE A 89 -3.68 12.94 9.41
C ILE A 89 -3.20 14.28 8.87
N GLY A 90 -2.02 14.30 8.27
CA GLY A 90 -1.51 15.51 7.64
C GLY A 90 -2.43 16.03 6.55
N LEU A 91 -3.01 15.12 5.78
CA LEU A 91 -3.95 15.51 4.73
C LEU A 91 -5.23 16.09 5.29
N THR A 92 -5.68 15.55 6.43
CA THR A 92 -6.97 15.95 6.99
C THR A 92 -6.86 17.15 7.91
N ASN A 93 -5.67 17.41 8.45
CA ASN A 93 -5.46 18.45 9.42
C ASN A 93 -4.72 19.66 8.87
N THR A 94 -4.65 19.78 7.58
CA THR A 94 -4.03 20.96 6.97
C THR A 94 -4.85 22.19 7.36
N PRO A 95 -4.19 23.20 7.87
CA PRO A 95 -4.88 24.44 8.25
C PRO A 95 -5.44 25.14 7.03
#